data_bdf2a9704f6de27ef31e5ba64eb60d50
#
_entry.id   bdf2a9704f6de27ef31e5ba64eb60d50
#
_cell.length_a   1.000
_cell.length_b   1.000
_cell.length_c   1.000
_cell.angle_alpha   90.00
_cell.angle_beta   90.00
_cell.angle_gamma   90.00
#
_symmetry.space_group_name_H-M   'P 1'
#
loop_
_entity.id
_entity.type
_entity.pdbx_description
1 polymer ?
#
loop_
_entity_poly.entity_id
_entity_poly.type
_entity_poly.pdbx_seq_one_letter_code
_entity_poly.pdbx_strand_id
1 'polypeptide(L)'
;MNYAVVGFGTAGYHAVKAIRACDKEGEIDVYSNTGRAPYNPMLTTYYAFGKLEFDGLFPFGDLDQIRKEISFHLIQEPVIRVHAKEHLVETKQQTKQYDQILIATGARAFAPPVKGLDPEDAFLMRTVEDSIRFKERLKQKNVRHAVVIGASMAGIKVVEVLHKFGIETWLLALAPHIFPLAAYPEVSAEIKKRVE
;
A
#
# COMPACT_ATOMS: atom_id res chain seq x y z
N MET A 1 -26.81 10.82 -10.12
CA MET A 1 -26.72 9.72 -9.14
C MET A 1 -25.66 10.07 -8.10
N ASN A 2 -25.75 9.48 -6.90
CA ASN A 2 -24.78 9.69 -5.83
C ASN A 2 -23.97 8.41 -5.65
N TYR A 3 -22.64 8.51 -5.81
CA TYR A 3 -21.71 7.40 -5.77
C TYR A 3 -20.79 7.49 -4.56
N ALA A 4 -20.51 6.36 -3.92
CA ALA A 4 -19.41 6.25 -2.96
C ALA A 4 -18.32 5.35 -3.51
N VAL A 5 -17.07 5.80 -3.43
CA VAL A 5 -15.88 4.98 -3.68
C VAL A 5 -15.08 4.87 -2.39
N VAL A 6 -15.04 3.69 -1.80
CA VAL A 6 -14.35 3.43 -0.53
C VAL A 6 -12.93 2.95 -0.83
N GLY A 7 -11.97 3.84 -0.65
CA GLY A 7 -10.56 3.65 -0.97
C GLY A 7 -10.11 4.41 -2.23
N PHE A 8 -9.01 5.16 -2.10
CA PHE A 8 -8.46 5.97 -3.19
C PHE A 8 -7.05 5.50 -3.60
N GLY A 9 -6.92 4.19 -3.80
CA GLY A 9 -5.77 3.60 -4.49
C GLY A 9 -5.98 3.55 -6.01
N THR A 10 -5.17 2.79 -6.73
CA THR A 10 -5.26 2.64 -8.19
C THR A 10 -6.67 2.24 -8.65
N ALA A 11 -7.31 1.27 -7.98
CA ALA A 11 -8.66 0.84 -8.32
C ALA A 11 -9.70 1.95 -8.10
N GLY A 12 -9.62 2.66 -6.97
CA GLY A 12 -10.51 3.78 -6.68
C GLY A 12 -10.36 4.93 -7.68
N TYR A 13 -9.13 5.30 -8.04
CA TYR A 13 -8.86 6.31 -9.06
C TYR A 13 -9.50 5.97 -10.41
N HIS A 14 -9.27 4.76 -10.90
CA HIS A 14 -9.86 4.33 -12.18
C HIS A 14 -11.37 4.22 -12.12
N ALA A 15 -11.93 3.83 -10.97
CA ALA A 15 -13.38 3.83 -10.76
C ALA A 15 -13.98 5.23 -10.85
N VAL A 16 -13.40 6.21 -10.15
CA VAL A 16 -13.84 7.62 -10.23
C VAL A 16 -13.77 8.13 -11.66
N LYS A 17 -12.68 7.84 -12.36
CA LYS A 17 -12.51 8.21 -13.78
C LYS A 17 -13.58 7.58 -14.68
N ALA A 18 -13.87 6.30 -14.47
CA ALA A 18 -14.90 5.58 -15.24
C ALA A 18 -16.32 6.10 -14.95
N ILE A 19 -16.65 6.32 -13.66
CA ILE A 19 -17.94 6.90 -13.27
C ILE A 19 -18.12 8.26 -13.93
N ARG A 20 -17.13 9.14 -13.85
CA ARG A 20 -17.21 10.48 -14.43
C ARG A 20 -17.29 10.47 -15.97
N ALA A 21 -16.73 9.46 -16.61
CA ALA A 21 -16.86 9.28 -18.06
C ALA A 21 -18.32 8.95 -18.47
N CYS A 22 -19.03 8.18 -17.64
CA CYS A 22 -20.42 7.75 -17.89
C CYS A 22 -21.45 8.75 -17.34
N ASP A 23 -21.19 9.34 -16.16
CA ASP A 23 -22.07 10.30 -15.48
C ASP A 23 -21.32 11.60 -15.23
N LYS A 24 -21.63 12.64 -16.02
CA LYS A 24 -20.97 13.95 -15.95
C LYS A 24 -21.38 14.79 -14.75
N GLU A 25 -22.57 14.56 -14.21
CA GLU A 25 -23.22 15.42 -13.19
C GLU A 25 -23.36 14.74 -11.83
N GLY A 26 -23.31 13.39 -11.77
CA GLY A 26 -23.46 12.64 -10.52
C GLY A 26 -22.43 13.07 -9.46
N GLU A 27 -22.84 13.06 -8.20
CA GLU A 27 -21.93 13.31 -7.09
C GLU A 27 -21.10 12.06 -6.81
N ILE A 28 -19.79 12.25 -6.64
CA ILE A 28 -18.85 11.16 -6.33
C ILE A 28 -18.14 11.50 -5.03
N ASP A 29 -18.41 10.77 -3.97
CA ASP A 29 -17.69 10.83 -2.72
C ASP A 29 -16.64 9.73 -2.67
N VAL A 30 -15.41 10.11 -2.42
CA VAL A 30 -14.26 9.21 -2.31
C VAL A 30 -13.76 9.20 -0.88
N TYR A 31 -13.88 8.07 -0.21
CA TYR A 31 -13.40 7.90 1.16
C TYR A 31 -11.95 7.42 1.16
N SER A 32 -11.09 8.16 1.84
CA SER A 32 -9.68 7.80 2.02
C SER A 32 -9.22 8.16 3.43
N ASN A 33 -8.58 7.23 4.11
CA ASN A 33 -8.02 7.48 5.44
C ASN A 33 -6.69 8.25 5.41
N THR A 34 -6.00 8.29 4.26
CA THR A 34 -4.68 8.93 4.12
C THR A 34 -4.75 10.35 3.57
N GLY A 35 -5.80 10.68 2.82
CA GLY A 35 -5.89 11.96 2.10
C GLY A 35 -4.81 12.15 1.03
N ARG A 36 -4.08 11.10 0.65
CA ARG A 36 -3.04 11.15 -0.38
C ARG A 36 -3.59 10.84 -1.77
N ALA A 37 -2.87 11.30 -2.79
CA ALA A 37 -3.08 10.83 -4.15
C ALA A 37 -2.85 9.31 -4.26
N PRO A 38 -3.48 8.65 -5.24
CA PRO A 38 -3.25 7.24 -5.51
C PRO A 38 -1.79 6.97 -5.83
N TYR A 39 -1.16 6.06 -5.11
CA TYR A 39 0.24 5.68 -5.29
C TYR A 39 0.38 4.21 -5.67
N ASN A 40 1.54 3.86 -6.22
CA ASN A 40 1.86 2.46 -6.51
C ASN A 40 2.61 1.82 -5.33
N PRO A 41 2.00 0.90 -4.57
CA PRO A 41 2.63 0.25 -3.43
C PRO A 41 3.89 -0.55 -3.77
N MET A 42 4.05 -0.98 -5.04
CA MET A 42 5.25 -1.69 -5.49
C MET A 42 6.49 -0.78 -5.53
N LEU A 43 6.29 0.54 -5.63
CA LEU A 43 7.38 1.51 -5.70
C LEU A 43 7.90 1.96 -4.33
N THR A 44 7.23 1.60 -3.24
CA THR A 44 7.65 1.95 -1.87
C THR A 44 9.06 1.44 -1.54
N THR A 45 9.41 0.22 -1.96
CA THR A 45 10.75 -0.33 -1.81
C THR A 45 11.78 0.40 -2.66
N TYR A 46 11.44 0.84 -3.86
CA TYR A 46 12.34 1.63 -4.72
C TYR A 46 12.63 3.01 -4.13
N TYR A 47 11.61 3.64 -3.52
CA TYR A 47 11.80 4.89 -2.78
C TYR A 47 12.69 4.69 -1.55
N ALA A 48 12.47 3.64 -0.75
CA ALA A 48 13.31 3.31 0.39
C ALA A 48 14.77 3.01 -0.04
N PHE A 49 14.96 2.34 -1.18
CA PHE A 49 16.25 2.06 -1.79
C PHE A 49 16.98 3.32 -2.29
N GLY A 50 16.27 4.43 -2.49
CA GLY A 50 16.81 5.66 -3.08
C GLY A 50 16.97 5.58 -4.62
N LYS A 51 16.24 4.67 -5.27
CA LYS A 51 16.15 4.58 -6.74
C LYS A 51 15.03 5.42 -7.32
N LEU A 52 14.17 5.97 -6.47
CA LEU A 52 13.00 6.76 -6.84
C LEU A 52 12.86 7.93 -5.86
N GLU A 53 12.57 9.11 -6.38
CA GLU A 53 12.20 10.26 -5.56
C GLU A 53 10.74 10.14 -5.09
N PHE A 54 10.35 10.95 -4.09
CA PHE A 54 9.04 10.85 -3.45
C PHE A 54 7.89 10.98 -4.44
N ASP A 55 7.96 11.94 -5.35
CA ASP A 55 6.90 12.22 -6.34
C ASP A 55 6.71 11.06 -7.32
N GLY A 56 7.75 10.28 -7.57
CA GLY A 56 7.68 9.08 -8.40
C GLY A 56 6.81 7.96 -7.83
N LEU A 57 6.40 8.03 -6.56
CA LEU A 57 5.44 7.11 -5.97
C LEU A 57 4.02 7.27 -6.55
N PHE A 58 3.70 8.45 -7.13
CA PHE A 58 2.37 8.88 -7.54
C PHE A 58 2.22 8.90 -9.07
N PRO A 59 1.95 7.76 -9.71
CA PRO A 59 1.96 7.64 -11.18
C PRO A 59 0.84 8.42 -11.87
N PHE A 60 -0.16 8.88 -11.12
CA PHE A 60 -1.29 9.66 -11.63
C PHE A 60 -1.20 11.15 -11.28
N GLY A 61 -0.06 11.60 -10.77
CA GLY A 61 0.13 12.95 -10.27
C GLY A 61 -0.34 13.16 -8.83
N ASP A 62 -0.29 14.41 -8.39
CA ASP A 62 -0.79 14.81 -7.08
C ASP A 62 -2.32 15.01 -7.06
N LEU A 63 -2.87 15.26 -5.87
CA LEU A 63 -4.33 15.45 -5.72
C LEU A 63 -4.86 16.65 -6.48
N ASP A 64 -4.09 17.73 -6.59
CA ASP A 64 -4.53 18.95 -7.25
C ASP A 64 -4.57 18.76 -8.77
N GLN A 65 -3.61 18.02 -9.33
CA GLN A 65 -3.62 17.60 -10.73
C GLN A 65 -4.82 16.72 -11.05
N ILE A 66 -5.07 15.70 -10.22
CA ILE A 66 -6.21 14.79 -10.40
C ILE A 66 -7.54 15.54 -10.30
N ARG A 67 -7.70 16.46 -9.35
CA ARG A 67 -8.92 17.26 -9.18
C ARG A 67 -9.20 18.24 -10.31
N LYS A 68 -8.17 18.69 -11.03
CA LYS A 68 -8.34 19.49 -12.24
C LYS A 68 -8.94 18.69 -13.40
N GLU A 69 -8.65 17.40 -13.45
CA GLU A 69 -9.12 16.52 -14.52
C GLU A 69 -10.46 15.84 -14.20
N ILE A 70 -10.68 15.53 -12.92
CA ILE A 70 -11.83 14.73 -12.48
C ILE A 70 -12.49 15.38 -11.27
N SER A 71 -13.77 15.69 -11.37
CA SER A 71 -14.55 16.26 -10.26
C SER A 71 -15.03 15.14 -9.32
N PHE A 72 -14.66 15.22 -8.04
CA PHE A 72 -15.10 14.36 -6.94
C PHE A 72 -14.86 15.04 -5.59
N HIS A 73 -15.55 14.58 -4.55
CA HIS A 73 -15.31 15.00 -3.17
C HIS A 73 -14.44 13.98 -2.44
N LEU A 74 -13.28 14.40 -1.96
CA LEU A 74 -12.43 13.54 -1.12
C LEU A 74 -12.80 13.72 0.35
N ILE A 75 -13.29 12.65 0.96
CA ILE A 75 -13.65 12.58 2.38
C ILE A 75 -12.51 11.84 3.09
N GLN A 76 -11.73 12.60 3.88
CA GLN A 76 -10.58 12.06 4.60
C GLN A 76 -11.03 11.42 5.92
N GLU A 77 -11.83 10.37 5.82
CA GLU A 77 -12.35 9.61 6.94
C GLU A 77 -12.22 8.11 6.70
N PRO A 78 -11.84 7.33 7.71
CA PRO A 78 -11.90 5.88 7.62
C PRO A 78 -13.34 5.41 7.64
N VAL A 79 -13.73 4.62 6.64
CA VAL A 79 -15.02 3.92 6.63
C VAL A 79 -14.94 2.75 7.62
N ILE A 80 -15.89 2.70 8.54
CA ILE A 80 -15.99 1.66 9.57
C ILE A 80 -16.82 0.49 9.05
N ARG A 81 -17.91 0.78 8.35
CA ARG A 81 -18.85 -0.22 7.85
C ARG A 81 -19.52 0.22 6.56
N VAL A 82 -19.84 -0.75 5.72
CA VAL A 82 -20.71 -0.60 4.56
C VAL A 82 -21.93 -1.50 4.77
N HIS A 83 -23.11 -0.91 4.81
CA HIS A 83 -24.38 -1.61 4.87
C HIS A 83 -24.88 -1.83 3.44
N ALA A 84 -24.53 -2.96 2.85
CA ALA A 84 -24.71 -3.21 1.42
C ALA A 84 -26.18 -3.23 0.97
N LYS A 85 -27.09 -3.71 1.82
CA LYS A 85 -28.53 -3.78 1.49
C LYS A 85 -29.19 -2.42 1.49
N GLU A 86 -28.80 -1.56 2.41
CA GLU A 86 -29.33 -0.22 2.62
C GLU A 86 -28.57 0.84 1.83
N HIS A 87 -27.49 0.46 1.16
CA HIS A 87 -26.56 1.35 0.45
C HIS A 87 -26.02 2.48 1.34
N LEU A 88 -25.61 2.15 2.59
CA LEU A 88 -25.08 3.13 3.54
C LEU A 88 -23.56 2.94 3.72
N VAL A 89 -22.86 4.06 3.81
CA VAL A 89 -21.45 4.12 4.23
C VAL A 89 -21.38 4.80 5.59
N GLU A 90 -20.80 4.12 6.57
CA GLU A 90 -20.65 4.57 7.95
C GLU A 90 -19.20 4.91 8.26
N THR A 91 -18.98 6.11 8.79
CA THR A 91 -17.72 6.58 9.38
C THR A 91 -17.91 6.86 10.87
N LYS A 92 -16.90 7.34 11.58
CA LYS A 92 -17.07 7.81 12.96
C LYS A 92 -17.91 9.09 13.07
N GLN A 93 -17.99 9.87 12.00
CA GLN A 93 -18.61 11.20 12.03
C GLN A 93 -20.01 11.20 11.43
N GLN A 94 -20.28 10.31 10.46
CA GLN A 94 -21.55 10.31 9.73
C GLN A 94 -21.89 8.94 9.14
N THR A 95 -23.18 8.79 8.81
CA THR A 95 -23.69 7.72 7.95
C THR A 95 -24.38 8.36 6.77
N LYS A 96 -23.96 8.03 5.54
CA LYS A 96 -24.54 8.61 4.30
C LYS A 96 -25.02 7.52 3.36
N GLN A 97 -26.17 7.75 2.71
CA GLN A 97 -26.76 6.86 1.73
C GLN A 97 -26.33 7.23 0.31
N TYR A 98 -26.16 6.20 -0.53
CA TYR A 98 -25.73 6.32 -1.90
C TYR A 98 -26.58 5.47 -2.84
N ASP A 99 -26.62 5.85 -4.12
CA ASP A 99 -27.25 5.02 -5.14
C ASP A 99 -26.38 3.80 -5.47
N GLN A 100 -25.05 4.01 -5.49
CA GLN A 100 -24.06 2.97 -5.77
C GLN A 100 -22.83 3.10 -4.86
N ILE A 101 -22.29 1.97 -4.41
CA ILE A 101 -21.09 1.91 -3.58
C ILE A 101 -20.09 0.98 -4.22
N LEU A 102 -18.86 1.47 -4.44
CA LEU A 102 -17.73 0.67 -4.84
C LEU A 102 -16.74 0.52 -3.69
N ILE A 103 -16.36 -0.72 -3.38
CA ILE A 103 -15.33 -1.02 -2.37
C ILE A 103 -14.01 -1.26 -3.08
N ALA A 104 -13.05 -0.34 -2.88
CA ALA A 104 -11.71 -0.36 -3.48
C ALA A 104 -10.61 -0.18 -2.42
N THR A 105 -10.79 -0.78 -1.23
CA THR A 105 -9.94 -0.61 -0.05
C THR A 105 -8.55 -1.23 -0.19
N GLY A 106 -8.32 -2.06 -1.20
CA GLY A 106 -7.06 -2.73 -1.42
C GLY A 106 -6.72 -3.76 -0.34
N ALA A 107 -5.45 -3.84 0.03
CA ALA A 107 -4.96 -4.75 1.05
C ALA A 107 -4.02 -4.02 2.01
N ARG A 108 -3.91 -4.51 3.23
CA ARG A 108 -2.91 -4.09 4.22
C ARG A 108 -1.89 -5.19 4.46
N ALA A 109 -0.69 -4.82 4.90
CA ALA A 109 0.30 -5.78 5.32
C ALA A 109 -0.18 -6.51 6.59
N PHE A 110 0.10 -7.80 6.66
CA PHE A 110 -0.12 -8.62 7.84
C PHE A 110 1.19 -8.71 8.62
N ALA A 111 1.16 -8.28 9.89
CA ALA A 111 2.24 -8.52 10.83
C ALA A 111 1.91 -9.79 11.64
N PRO A 112 2.68 -10.87 11.52
CA PRO A 112 2.47 -12.04 12.35
C PRO A 112 2.73 -11.69 13.82
N PRO A 113 2.01 -12.30 14.76
CA PRO A 113 2.25 -12.09 16.18
C PRO A 113 3.60 -12.72 16.59
N VAL A 114 4.59 -11.87 16.85
CA VAL A 114 5.91 -12.28 17.32
C VAL A 114 6.06 -11.87 18.77
N LYS A 115 6.26 -12.86 19.66
CA LYS A 115 6.43 -12.60 21.09
C LYS A 115 7.72 -11.81 21.33
N GLY A 116 7.61 -10.69 22.05
CA GLY A 116 8.76 -9.84 22.40
C GLY A 116 9.16 -8.84 21.30
N LEU A 117 8.45 -8.78 20.18
CA LEU A 117 8.68 -7.75 19.18
C LEU A 117 8.10 -6.42 19.67
N ASP A 118 8.95 -5.39 19.69
CA ASP A 118 8.49 -4.02 19.91
C ASP A 118 7.88 -3.49 18.58
N PRO A 119 6.65 -2.97 18.60
CA PRO A 119 6.03 -2.36 17.41
C PRO A 119 6.86 -1.23 16.80
N GLU A 120 7.65 -0.51 17.57
CA GLU A 120 8.54 0.54 17.08
C GLU A 120 9.70 -0.01 16.22
N ASP A 121 10.15 -1.23 16.50
CA ASP A 121 11.17 -1.93 15.72
C ASP A 121 10.58 -2.77 14.57
N ALA A 122 9.26 -2.85 14.47
CA ALA A 122 8.58 -3.56 13.41
C ALA A 122 8.29 -2.64 12.21
N PHE A 123 8.77 -3.03 11.04
CA PHE A 123 8.54 -2.31 9.79
C PHE A 123 7.70 -3.16 8.83
N LEU A 124 6.62 -2.57 8.35
CA LEU A 124 5.84 -3.10 7.25
C LEU A 124 6.27 -2.38 5.96
N MET A 125 6.03 -2.99 4.81
CA MET A 125 6.37 -2.37 3.54
C MET A 125 5.17 -2.42 2.59
N ARG A 126 4.22 -1.54 2.84
CA ARG A 126 2.98 -1.46 2.06
C ARG A 126 2.53 -0.04 1.76
N THR A 127 2.64 0.87 2.73
CA THR A 127 2.18 2.25 2.59
C THR A 127 3.33 3.21 2.29
N VAL A 128 2.99 4.43 1.88
CA VAL A 128 3.98 5.51 1.72
C VAL A 128 4.64 5.80 3.06
N GLU A 129 3.85 5.85 4.13
CA GLU A 129 4.32 6.08 5.51
C GLU A 129 5.31 5.00 5.94
N ASP A 130 5.02 3.72 5.65
CA ASP A 130 5.95 2.61 5.91
C ASP A 130 7.30 2.86 5.22
N SER A 131 7.27 3.28 3.97
CA SER A 131 8.49 3.51 3.20
C SER A 131 9.30 4.71 3.69
N ILE A 132 8.63 5.78 4.12
CA ILE A 132 9.27 6.96 4.73
C ILE A 132 9.96 6.53 6.04
N ARG A 133 9.22 5.90 6.96
CA ARG A 133 9.72 5.44 8.25
C ARG A 133 10.91 4.48 8.08
N PHE A 134 10.80 3.54 7.15
CA PHE A 134 11.89 2.60 6.85
C PHE A 134 13.12 3.30 6.28
N LYS A 135 12.95 4.21 5.31
CA LYS A 135 14.03 5.00 4.73
C LYS A 135 14.76 5.85 5.79
N GLU A 136 14.01 6.45 6.71
CA GLU A 136 14.58 7.20 7.82
C GLU A 136 15.37 6.30 8.79
N ARG A 137 14.85 5.13 9.10
CA ARG A 137 15.55 4.15 9.95
C ARG A 137 16.85 3.69 9.35
N LEU A 138 16.89 3.47 8.02
CA LEU A 138 18.10 3.08 7.30
C LEU A 138 19.21 4.16 7.31
N LYS A 139 18.83 5.45 7.42
CA LYS A 139 19.81 6.53 7.54
C LYS A 139 20.52 6.57 8.90
N GLN A 140 19.94 5.95 9.90
CA GLN A 140 20.54 5.82 11.23
C GLN A 140 21.61 4.75 11.16
N LYS A 141 22.90 5.15 11.20
CA LYS A 141 24.07 4.27 11.05
C LYS A 141 24.27 3.24 12.18
N ASN A 142 23.33 3.10 13.10
CA ASN A 142 23.38 2.18 14.23
C ASN A 142 22.72 0.82 13.97
N VAL A 143 22.04 0.64 12.81
CA VAL A 143 21.42 -0.64 12.44
C VAL A 143 22.49 -1.53 11.80
N ARG A 144 22.79 -2.67 12.41
CA ARG A 144 23.77 -3.66 11.92
C ARG A 144 23.13 -4.97 11.48
N HIS A 145 22.00 -5.30 12.07
CA HIS A 145 21.32 -6.58 11.87
C HIS A 145 19.83 -6.35 11.61
N ALA A 146 19.25 -7.14 10.76
CA ALA A 146 17.82 -7.12 10.48
C ALA A 146 17.27 -8.53 10.24
N VAL A 147 16.01 -8.73 10.56
CA VAL A 147 15.27 -9.95 10.23
C VAL A 147 14.11 -9.58 9.32
N VAL A 148 14.03 -10.20 8.15
CA VAL A 148 12.91 -10.07 7.22
C VAL A 148 12.02 -11.30 7.35
N ILE A 149 10.76 -11.09 7.67
CA ILE A 149 9.77 -12.18 7.83
C ILE A 149 8.89 -12.23 6.57
N GLY A 150 9.02 -13.30 5.83
CA GLY A 150 8.27 -13.55 4.60
C GLY A 150 9.12 -13.43 3.33
N ALA A 151 9.26 -14.55 2.62
CA ALA A 151 10.04 -14.65 1.38
C ALA A 151 9.20 -14.36 0.12
N SER A 152 8.34 -13.35 0.20
CA SER A 152 7.58 -12.81 -0.94
C SER A 152 8.44 -11.87 -1.79
N MET A 153 7.90 -11.39 -2.92
CA MET A 153 8.55 -10.36 -3.73
C MET A 153 8.92 -9.11 -2.91
N ALA A 154 8.05 -8.69 -2.01
CA ALA A 154 8.33 -7.54 -1.14
C ALA A 154 9.46 -7.85 -0.15
N GLY A 155 9.45 -9.04 0.47
CA GLY A 155 10.50 -9.47 1.40
C GLY A 155 11.89 -9.50 0.75
N ILE A 156 12.01 -10.11 -0.43
CA ILE A 156 13.28 -10.15 -1.16
C ILE A 156 13.75 -8.75 -1.56
N LYS A 157 12.83 -7.86 -1.95
CA LYS A 157 13.18 -6.46 -2.22
C LYS A 157 13.67 -5.72 -0.97
N VAL A 158 13.13 -6.01 0.19
CA VAL A 158 13.61 -5.46 1.47
C VAL A 158 15.00 -5.99 1.78
N VAL A 159 15.28 -7.29 1.57
CA VAL A 159 16.63 -7.87 1.71
C VAL A 159 17.62 -7.15 0.80
N GLU A 160 17.28 -6.92 -0.48
CA GLU A 160 18.12 -6.15 -1.41
C GLU A 160 18.45 -4.74 -0.87
N VAL A 161 17.42 -4.05 -0.32
CA VAL A 161 17.61 -2.73 0.29
C VAL A 161 18.55 -2.79 1.48
N LEU A 162 18.34 -3.70 2.42
CA LEU A 162 19.17 -3.87 3.62
C LEU A 162 20.62 -4.19 3.27
N HIS A 163 20.83 -5.09 2.31
CA HIS A 163 22.17 -5.44 1.82
C HIS A 163 22.93 -4.24 1.27
N LYS A 164 22.27 -3.37 0.47
CA LYS A 164 22.87 -2.13 -0.03
C LYS A 164 23.35 -1.21 1.09
N PHE A 165 22.68 -1.21 2.22
CA PHE A 165 23.06 -0.41 3.40
C PHE A 165 24.07 -1.12 4.31
N GLY A 166 24.59 -2.29 3.90
CA GLY A 166 25.58 -3.08 4.65
C GLY A 166 25.00 -3.69 5.94
N ILE A 167 23.69 -3.94 5.96
CA ILE A 167 23.00 -4.52 7.11
C ILE A 167 22.94 -6.03 6.94
N GLU A 168 23.53 -6.77 7.89
CA GLU A 168 23.42 -8.23 7.94
C GLU A 168 21.96 -8.64 8.12
N THR A 169 21.47 -9.52 7.23
CA THR A 169 20.04 -9.77 7.12
C THR A 169 19.72 -11.27 7.16
N TRP A 170 18.82 -11.67 8.04
CA TRP A 170 18.21 -13.01 8.04
C TRP A 170 16.84 -12.96 7.40
N LEU A 171 16.60 -13.84 6.42
CA LEU A 171 15.30 -14.03 5.80
C LEU A 171 14.60 -15.26 6.41
N LEU A 172 13.53 -15.03 7.14
CA LEU A 172 12.71 -16.09 7.71
C LEU A 172 11.47 -16.32 6.84
N ALA A 173 11.25 -17.57 6.43
CA ALA A 173 10.09 -17.97 5.66
C ALA A 173 9.41 -19.18 6.30
N LEU A 174 8.09 -19.16 6.36
CA LEU A 174 7.30 -20.33 6.77
C LEU A 174 7.25 -21.38 5.65
N ALA A 175 7.26 -20.92 4.39
CA ALA A 175 7.25 -21.80 3.23
C ALA A 175 8.64 -22.42 2.96
N PRO A 176 8.71 -23.62 2.34
CA PRO A 176 9.96 -24.33 2.10
C PRO A 176 10.88 -23.67 1.06
N HIS A 177 10.36 -22.72 0.27
CA HIS A 177 11.12 -22.00 -0.74
C HIS A 177 10.70 -20.53 -0.83
N ILE A 178 11.55 -19.69 -1.42
CA ILE A 178 11.23 -18.30 -1.69
C ILE A 178 10.20 -18.16 -2.80
N PHE A 179 9.46 -17.07 -2.82
CA PHE A 179 8.35 -16.82 -3.76
C PHE A 179 7.31 -17.96 -3.81
N PRO A 180 6.77 -18.42 -2.67
CA PRO A 180 5.97 -19.65 -2.62
C PRO A 180 4.69 -19.59 -3.45
N LEU A 181 4.19 -18.40 -3.77
CA LEU A 181 2.99 -18.18 -4.60
C LEU A 181 3.32 -17.66 -6.01
N ALA A 182 4.58 -17.39 -6.32
CA ALA A 182 4.97 -16.70 -7.56
C ALA A 182 6.01 -17.46 -8.39
N ALA A 183 6.63 -18.51 -7.86
CA ALA A 183 7.64 -19.28 -8.56
C ALA A 183 7.53 -20.79 -8.23
N TYR A 184 7.85 -21.62 -9.21
CA TYR A 184 8.04 -23.05 -9.00
C TYR A 184 9.30 -23.31 -8.15
N PRO A 185 9.38 -24.44 -7.40
CA PRO A 185 10.52 -24.77 -6.54
C PRO A 185 11.88 -24.70 -7.24
N GLU A 186 11.95 -25.15 -8.49
CA GLU A 186 13.18 -25.15 -9.29
C GLU A 186 13.69 -23.72 -9.57
N VAL A 187 12.78 -22.81 -9.90
CA VAL A 187 13.09 -21.39 -10.12
C VAL A 187 13.49 -20.72 -8.80
N SER A 188 12.77 -21.05 -7.73
CA SER A 188 13.07 -20.55 -6.38
C SER A 188 14.46 -20.99 -5.91
N ALA A 189 14.86 -22.21 -6.18
CA ALA A 189 16.18 -22.73 -5.83
C ALA A 189 17.31 -21.96 -6.55
N GLU A 190 17.11 -21.61 -7.83
CA GLU A 190 18.10 -20.84 -8.59
C GLU A 190 18.21 -19.39 -8.09
N ILE A 191 17.10 -18.76 -7.73
CA ILE A 191 17.09 -17.41 -7.15
C ILE A 191 17.75 -17.43 -5.76
N LYS A 192 17.48 -18.46 -4.95
CA LYS A 192 18.07 -18.62 -3.62
C LYS A 192 19.59 -18.56 -3.66
N LYS A 193 20.23 -19.29 -4.60
CA LYS A 193 21.69 -19.28 -4.79
C LYS A 193 22.29 -17.88 -5.05
N ARG A 194 21.48 -16.95 -5.54
CA ARG A 194 21.92 -15.55 -5.80
C ARG A 194 21.69 -14.61 -4.63
N VAL A 195 20.88 -15.01 -3.68
CA VAL A 195 20.53 -14.21 -2.49
C VAL A 195 21.40 -14.60 -1.29
N GLU A 196 21.86 -15.84 -1.22
CA GLU A 196 22.84 -16.36 -0.27
C GLU A 196 24.27 -15.91 -0.68
#